data_dab0ed616532d98f64c9ebba38b73232
#
_entry.id   dab0ed616532d98f64c9ebba38b73232
#
_cell.length_a   1.000
_cell.length_b   1.000
_cell.length_c   1.000
_cell.angle_alpha   90.00
_cell.angle_beta   90.00
_cell.angle_gamma   90.00
#
_symmetry.space_group_name_H-M   'P 1'
#
loop_
_entity.id
_entity.type
_entity.pdbx_description
1 polymer ?
#
loop_
_entity_poly.entity_id
_entity_poly.type
_entity_poly.pdbx_seq_one_letter_code
_entity_poly.pdbx_strand_id
1 'polypeptide(L)'
;MPLVVDAYGDTDTREAAAAVRCLPDAIEHGFRAAPLLGALAEIASANGDEPIGLILGAGFEDTPGLIETLAQHYTLLGCTPETVRRCSEPKDLFGLLAHMGIPHPETSLTPPADGAGWLSKLAGGSGGTHIARCSRHPTAMPHRYFQRAVAGEGISISAMGITSDKGAAFAFSRQWVNPAPRRPYRYGGAVGNIEIDTDLEARLVDTMLALCDALKLTGLVSFDFLVDGGEPMLVDVNPRPGATLDVLDDAKGTLFKAHLAAVAGEDPIDVLQDGWAPATVAAAYLYADRGTLTVPAIAWPDWAADRPAPGAVIEHHTPLATVIAEAATPEAAEALCRERLSALEQMLYQSQNLEDASS
;
A
#
# COMPACT_ATOMS: atom_id res chain seq x y z
N MET A 1 1.43 -0.45 23.30
CA MET A 1 1.02 0.44 22.20
C MET A 1 2.22 0.66 21.28
N PRO A 2 2.05 0.87 19.97
CA PRO A 2 3.15 1.08 19.05
C PRO A 2 3.85 2.42 19.28
N LEU A 3 5.16 2.46 18.95
CA LEU A 3 5.92 3.68 18.72
C LEU A 3 5.96 3.91 17.21
N VAL A 4 5.63 5.11 16.75
CA VAL A 4 5.49 5.38 15.31
C VAL A 4 6.45 6.46 14.87
N VAL A 5 7.23 6.19 13.80
CA VAL A 5 7.94 7.21 13.04
C VAL A 5 7.28 7.32 11.68
N ASP A 6 6.75 8.46 11.36
CA ASP A 6 5.91 8.70 10.20
C ASP A 6 6.26 10.01 9.48
N ALA A 7 5.89 10.12 8.22
CA ALA A 7 6.11 11.32 7.43
C ALA A 7 5.07 12.41 7.72
N TYR A 8 3.80 12.02 7.96
CA TYR A 8 2.66 12.92 8.14
C TYR A 8 2.32 13.17 9.61
N GLY A 9 2.20 12.08 10.40
CA GLY A 9 1.84 12.13 11.81
C GLY A 9 0.43 12.65 12.03
N ASP A 10 -0.52 12.02 11.38
CA ASP A 10 -1.93 12.32 11.42
C ASP A 10 -2.50 12.27 12.84
N THR A 11 -3.66 12.89 13.03
CA THR A 11 -4.30 12.99 14.36
C THR A 11 -4.64 11.61 14.90
N ASP A 12 -5.22 10.73 14.10
CA ASP A 12 -5.59 9.36 14.47
C ASP A 12 -4.37 8.46 14.72
N THR A 13 -3.30 8.61 13.96
CA THR A 13 -2.00 7.96 14.25
C THR A 13 -1.48 8.37 15.64
N ARG A 14 -1.60 9.66 16.01
CA ARG A 14 -1.18 10.17 17.32
C ARG A 14 -2.09 9.69 18.45
N GLU A 15 -3.38 9.51 18.18
CA GLU A 15 -4.34 8.96 19.13
C GLU A 15 -4.11 7.47 19.39
N ALA A 16 -3.68 6.70 18.38
CA ALA A 16 -3.48 5.25 18.45
C ALA A 16 -2.10 4.83 18.99
N ALA A 17 -1.07 5.67 18.84
CA ALA A 17 0.29 5.36 19.22
C ALA A 17 0.63 5.79 20.65
N ALA A 18 1.59 5.10 21.29
CA ALA A 18 2.17 5.56 22.56
C ALA A 18 3.00 6.83 22.37
N ALA A 19 3.68 6.97 21.25
CA ALA A 19 4.38 8.16 20.82
C ALA A 19 4.54 8.19 19.30
N VAL A 20 4.61 9.41 18.72
CA VAL A 20 4.82 9.64 17.28
C VAL A 20 5.96 10.62 17.07
N ARG A 21 6.85 10.29 16.14
CA ARG A 21 7.87 11.21 15.59
C ARG A 21 7.60 11.43 14.10
N CYS A 22 7.42 12.70 13.71
CA CYS A 22 7.24 13.06 12.29
C CYS A 22 8.56 13.41 11.65
N LEU A 23 8.75 12.90 10.43
CA LEU A 23 9.86 13.23 9.53
C LEU A 23 9.28 13.78 8.21
N PRO A 24 8.79 15.03 8.18
CA PRO A 24 8.08 15.58 7.02
C PRO A 24 8.91 15.64 5.74
N ASP A 25 10.23 15.74 5.85
CA ASP A 25 11.12 15.66 4.69
C ASP A 25 11.00 14.34 3.91
N ALA A 26 10.48 13.27 4.57
CA ALA A 26 10.28 11.99 3.95
C ALA A 26 9.11 12.00 2.93
N ILE A 27 8.21 12.95 3.00
CA ILE A 27 7.10 13.11 2.03
C ILE A 27 7.66 13.36 0.62
N GLU A 28 8.67 14.22 0.50
CA GLU A 28 9.26 14.58 -0.79
C GLU A 28 10.44 13.70 -1.19
N HIS A 29 11.25 13.26 -0.21
CA HIS A 29 12.55 12.67 -0.45
C HIS A 29 12.68 11.21 -0.02
N GLY A 30 11.60 10.59 0.51
CA GLY A 30 11.65 9.30 1.17
C GLY A 30 12.43 9.33 2.50
N PHE A 31 12.36 8.23 3.25
CA PHE A 31 13.13 8.12 4.48
C PHE A 31 14.63 8.00 4.22
N ARG A 32 15.44 8.67 5.04
CA ARG A 32 16.90 8.60 5.00
C ARG A 32 17.44 7.98 6.28
N ALA A 33 18.54 7.22 6.19
CA ALA A 33 19.08 6.44 7.30
C ALA A 33 19.33 7.26 8.57
N ALA A 34 20.08 8.34 8.50
CA ALA A 34 20.47 9.08 9.69
C ALA A 34 19.30 9.75 10.42
N PRO A 35 18.38 10.49 9.75
CA PRO A 35 17.19 11.04 10.41
C PRO A 35 16.28 9.97 10.97
N LEU A 36 16.06 8.87 10.24
CA LEU A 36 15.18 7.77 10.67
C LEU A 36 15.75 7.04 11.90
N LEU A 37 17.02 6.66 11.87
CA LEU A 37 17.68 6.03 13.03
C LEU A 37 17.69 6.94 14.27
N GLY A 38 17.91 8.25 14.05
CA GLY A 38 17.83 9.24 15.13
C GLY A 38 16.44 9.30 15.75
N ALA A 39 15.39 9.38 14.94
CA ALA A 39 14.00 9.42 15.39
C ALA A 39 13.57 8.12 16.12
N LEU A 40 13.99 6.97 15.59
CA LEU A 40 13.74 5.66 16.22
C LEU A 40 14.42 5.56 17.58
N ALA A 41 15.68 5.98 17.70
CA ALA A 41 16.42 5.97 18.95
C ALA A 41 15.82 6.95 19.98
N GLU A 42 15.44 8.15 19.57
CA GLU A 42 14.80 9.13 20.44
C GLU A 42 13.47 8.63 20.99
N ILE A 43 12.60 8.08 20.13
CA ILE A 43 11.26 7.63 20.55
C ILE A 43 11.35 6.40 21.48
N ALA A 44 12.27 5.48 21.21
CA ALA A 44 12.51 4.32 22.06
C ALA A 44 13.03 4.75 23.44
N SER A 45 14.04 5.65 23.47
CA SER A 45 14.60 6.17 24.72
C SER A 45 13.57 6.93 25.57
N ALA A 46 12.71 7.72 24.93
CA ALA A 46 11.68 8.48 25.62
C ALA A 46 10.58 7.61 26.22
N ASN A 47 10.31 6.44 25.62
CA ASN A 47 9.29 5.51 26.11
C ASN A 47 9.78 4.61 27.27
N GLY A 48 11.08 4.45 27.43
CA GLY A 48 11.68 3.70 28.54
C GLY A 48 11.71 2.17 28.36
N ASP A 49 11.00 1.62 27.38
CA ASP A 49 11.00 0.20 27.03
C ASP A 49 11.74 -0.02 25.71
N GLU A 50 12.48 -1.11 25.62
CA GLU A 50 13.16 -1.49 24.38
C GLU A 50 12.12 -2.09 23.40
N PRO A 51 12.00 -1.57 22.15
CA PRO A 51 11.10 -2.11 21.15
C PRO A 51 11.47 -3.57 20.80
N ILE A 52 10.46 -4.43 20.65
CA ILE A 52 10.66 -5.84 20.25
C ILE A 52 11.16 -5.99 18.81
N GLY A 53 10.95 -4.98 17.99
CA GLY A 53 11.37 -4.93 16.59
C GLY A 53 10.74 -3.79 15.82
N LEU A 54 10.97 -3.76 14.51
CA LEU A 54 10.55 -2.73 13.59
C LEU A 54 9.69 -3.34 12.47
N ILE A 55 8.49 -2.80 12.28
CA ILE A 55 7.63 -3.10 11.12
C ILE A 55 7.78 -1.95 10.13
N LEU A 56 8.03 -2.28 8.87
CA LEU A 56 8.12 -1.30 7.78
C LEU A 56 6.79 -1.23 7.02
N GLY A 57 6.31 -0.02 6.78
CA GLY A 57 5.21 0.26 5.88
C GLY A 57 5.68 0.45 4.43
N ALA A 58 4.88 1.13 3.61
CA ALA A 58 5.23 1.48 2.24
C ALA A 58 6.33 2.56 2.16
N GLY A 59 7.06 2.59 1.03
CA GLY A 59 8.06 3.63 0.74
C GLY A 59 9.49 3.28 1.12
N PHE A 60 9.78 1.99 1.28
CA PHE A 60 11.14 1.47 1.53
C PHE A 60 11.64 0.60 0.38
N GLU A 61 10.75 0.16 -0.51
CA GLU A 61 11.04 -0.84 -1.54
C GLU A 61 12.00 -0.32 -2.62
N ASP A 62 12.04 0.99 -2.85
CA ASP A 62 12.97 1.64 -3.79
C ASP A 62 14.36 1.92 -3.17
N THR A 63 14.50 1.69 -1.86
CA THR A 63 15.73 1.93 -1.10
C THR A 63 16.15 0.72 -0.26
N PRO A 64 16.41 -0.46 -0.86
CA PRO A 64 16.74 -1.69 -0.12
C PRO A 64 17.97 -1.55 0.80
N GLY A 65 18.94 -0.71 0.46
CA GLY A 65 20.09 -0.40 1.32
C GLY A 65 19.72 0.29 2.64
N LEU A 66 18.59 1.02 2.67
CA LEU A 66 18.07 1.57 3.92
C LEU A 66 17.55 0.44 4.82
N ILE A 67 16.82 -0.52 4.24
CA ILE A 67 16.31 -1.69 4.99
C ILE A 67 17.48 -2.51 5.56
N GLU A 68 18.54 -2.73 4.78
CA GLU A 68 19.75 -3.39 5.26
C GLU A 68 20.38 -2.64 6.44
N THR A 69 20.43 -1.31 6.38
CA THR A 69 20.94 -0.47 7.46
C THR A 69 20.07 -0.59 8.72
N LEU A 70 18.74 -0.54 8.58
CA LEU A 70 17.80 -0.71 9.70
C LEU A 70 17.94 -2.10 10.35
N ALA A 71 18.12 -3.14 9.54
CA ALA A 71 18.31 -4.52 10.01
C ALA A 71 19.58 -4.74 10.85
N GLN A 72 20.58 -3.86 10.74
CA GLN A 72 21.77 -3.88 11.59
C GLN A 72 21.52 -3.35 13.02
N HIS A 73 20.45 -2.58 13.21
CA HIS A 73 20.12 -1.91 14.47
C HIS A 73 18.85 -2.48 15.13
N TYR A 74 17.93 -3.01 14.34
CA TYR A 74 16.62 -3.48 14.82
C TYR A 74 16.28 -4.85 14.23
N THR A 75 15.59 -5.68 14.99
CA THR A 75 14.92 -6.87 14.45
C THR A 75 13.79 -6.43 13.53
N LEU A 76 13.84 -6.80 12.25
CA LEU A 76 12.73 -6.55 11.34
C LEU A 76 11.61 -7.56 11.62
N LEU A 77 10.42 -7.05 11.88
CA LEU A 77 9.20 -7.85 12.03
C LEU A 77 8.46 -7.88 10.69
N GLY A 78 8.95 -8.70 9.76
CA GLY A 78 8.45 -8.83 8.39
C GLY A 78 9.47 -9.49 7.47
N CYS A 79 9.37 -9.24 6.18
CA CYS A 79 10.28 -9.80 5.19
C CYS A 79 11.72 -9.28 5.34
N THR A 80 12.69 -10.13 5.00
CA THR A 80 14.11 -9.77 5.05
C THR A 80 14.48 -8.73 4.00
N PRO A 81 15.59 -7.97 4.16
CA PRO A 81 16.07 -7.03 3.14
C PRO A 81 16.27 -7.69 1.77
N GLU A 82 16.78 -8.93 1.75
CA GLU A 82 16.97 -9.69 0.51
C GLU A 82 15.63 -10.05 -0.15
N THR A 83 14.63 -10.45 0.63
CA THR A 83 13.26 -10.70 0.12
C THR A 83 12.67 -9.43 -0.49
N VAL A 84 12.77 -8.29 0.21
CA VAL A 84 12.29 -7.00 -0.31
C VAL A 84 13.01 -6.64 -1.62
N ARG A 85 14.34 -6.74 -1.66
CA ARG A 85 15.12 -6.49 -2.86
C ARG A 85 14.68 -7.36 -4.04
N ARG A 86 14.45 -8.67 -3.82
CA ARG A 86 14.00 -9.60 -4.88
C ARG A 86 12.60 -9.30 -5.39
N CYS A 87 11.72 -8.78 -4.56
CA CYS A 87 10.37 -8.35 -4.97
C CYS A 87 10.41 -7.02 -5.73
N SER A 88 11.26 -6.07 -5.33
CA SER A 88 11.31 -4.72 -5.90
C SER A 88 12.21 -4.57 -7.12
N GLU A 89 13.19 -5.48 -7.32
CA GLU A 89 14.09 -5.45 -8.47
C GLU A 89 13.44 -6.15 -9.68
N PRO A 90 13.09 -5.42 -10.77
CA PRO A 90 12.35 -5.99 -11.90
C PRO A 90 13.03 -7.17 -12.57
N LYS A 91 14.38 -7.17 -12.63
CA LYS A 91 15.13 -8.28 -13.20
C LYS A 91 14.94 -9.56 -12.41
N ASP A 92 14.94 -9.46 -11.08
CA ASP A 92 14.87 -10.61 -10.20
C ASP A 92 13.43 -11.13 -10.14
N LEU A 93 12.43 -10.24 -9.94
CA LEU A 93 11.04 -10.63 -9.87
C LEU A 93 10.54 -11.22 -11.19
N PHE A 94 10.61 -10.48 -12.29
CA PHE A 94 10.07 -10.95 -13.57
C PHE A 94 10.91 -12.09 -14.19
N GLY A 95 12.20 -12.17 -13.85
CA GLY A 95 13.01 -13.33 -14.16
C GLY A 95 12.56 -14.60 -13.44
N LEU A 96 12.19 -14.49 -12.17
CA LEU A 96 11.60 -15.57 -11.39
C LEU A 96 10.23 -15.98 -11.95
N LEU A 97 9.33 -15.02 -12.22
CA LEU A 97 8.01 -15.29 -12.78
C LEU A 97 8.11 -16.05 -14.11
N ALA A 98 9.00 -15.63 -15.01
CA ALA A 98 9.24 -16.29 -16.28
C ALA A 98 9.78 -17.72 -16.09
N HIS A 99 10.71 -17.92 -15.14
CA HIS A 99 11.25 -19.25 -14.82
C HIS A 99 10.17 -20.20 -14.27
N MET A 100 9.26 -19.68 -13.45
CA MET A 100 8.16 -20.46 -12.86
C MET A 100 6.96 -20.62 -13.81
N GLY A 101 6.95 -19.96 -14.97
CA GLY A 101 5.81 -19.95 -15.89
C GLY A 101 4.59 -19.19 -15.38
N ILE A 102 4.78 -18.27 -14.43
CA ILE A 102 3.68 -17.44 -13.88
C ILE A 102 3.33 -16.33 -14.88
N PRO A 103 2.07 -16.21 -15.30
CA PRO A 103 1.64 -15.17 -16.23
C PRO A 103 1.88 -13.76 -15.67
N HIS A 104 2.55 -12.93 -16.47
CA HIS A 104 2.82 -11.53 -16.15
C HIS A 104 2.93 -10.72 -17.45
N PRO A 105 2.69 -9.41 -17.43
CA PRO A 105 2.88 -8.60 -18.64
C PRO A 105 4.33 -8.62 -19.11
N GLU A 106 4.54 -8.61 -20.43
CA GLU A 106 5.87 -8.48 -21.02
C GLU A 106 6.64 -7.34 -20.37
N THR A 107 7.86 -7.60 -19.90
CA THR A 107 8.67 -6.65 -19.15
C THR A 107 10.06 -6.52 -19.79
N SER A 108 10.56 -5.28 -19.87
CA SER A 108 11.87 -4.95 -20.43
C SER A 108 12.62 -3.97 -19.53
N LEU A 109 13.91 -4.22 -19.34
CA LEU A 109 14.82 -3.30 -18.64
C LEU A 109 15.38 -2.23 -19.58
N THR A 110 15.16 -2.36 -20.88
CA THR A 110 15.59 -1.40 -21.89
C THR A 110 14.37 -0.79 -22.59
N PRO A 111 14.47 0.47 -23.07
CA PRO A 111 13.37 1.10 -23.78
C PRO A 111 12.94 0.27 -25.00
N PRO A 112 11.62 0.01 -25.18
CA PRO A 112 11.11 -0.63 -26.38
C PRO A 112 11.34 0.27 -27.62
N ALA A 113 11.52 -0.34 -28.79
CA ALA A 113 11.71 0.38 -30.05
C ALA A 113 10.52 1.29 -30.41
N ASP A 114 9.29 0.85 -30.08
CA ASP A 114 8.07 1.65 -30.11
C ASP A 114 7.40 1.55 -28.74
N GLY A 115 7.21 2.70 -28.08
CA GLY A 115 6.59 2.80 -26.76
C GLY A 115 5.06 2.67 -26.76
N ALA A 116 4.43 2.51 -27.93
CA ALA A 116 2.98 2.34 -28.02
C ALA A 116 2.55 1.08 -27.24
N GLY A 117 1.62 1.25 -26.29
CA GLY A 117 1.14 0.16 -25.41
C GLY A 117 2.13 -0.27 -24.33
N TRP A 118 3.16 0.53 -24.05
CA TRP A 118 4.08 0.31 -22.95
C TRP A 118 3.90 1.33 -21.83
N LEU A 119 4.18 0.90 -20.62
CA LEU A 119 4.27 1.70 -19.42
C LEU A 119 5.72 1.81 -18.98
N SER A 120 6.09 2.96 -18.43
CA SER A 120 7.35 3.16 -17.72
C SER A 120 7.04 3.20 -16.23
N LYS A 121 7.68 2.34 -15.44
CA LYS A 121 7.46 2.17 -14.00
C LYS A 121 8.76 2.38 -13.25
N LEU A 122 8.72 2.96 -12.04
CA LEU A 122 9.86 3.02 -11.14
C LEU A 122 9.96 1.68 -10.41
N ALA A 123 11.14 1.10 -10.31
CA ALA A 123 11.40 -0.09 -9.51
C ALA A 123 11.15 0.23 -8.02
N GLY A 124 10.44 -0.64 -7.31
CA GLY A 124 10.05 -0.42 -5.91
C GLY A 124 9.05 0.74 -5.68
N GLY A 125 8.48 1.32 -6.74
CA GLY A 125 7.49 2.39 -6.60
C GLY A 125 6.13 1.86 -6.13
N SER A 126 5.40 2.66 -5.35
CA SER A 126 4.09 2.32 -4.79
C SER A 126 2.99 3.32 -5.17
N GLY A 127 1.71 2.98 -4.92
CA GLY A 127 0.57 3.87 -5.10
C GLY A 127 0.26 4.29 -6.55
N GLY A 128 0.93 3.71 -7.54
CA GLY A 128 0.68 3.93 -8.97
C GLY A 128 1.08 5.30 -9.52
N THR A 129 1.52 6.25 -8.68
CA THR A 129 1.90 7.61 -9.11
C THR A 129 3.16 7.64 -9.96
N HIS A 130 4.00 6.63 -9.84
CA HIS A 130 5.24 6.42 -10.57
C HIS A 130 5.05 5.80 -11.96
N ILE A 131 3.83 5.36 -12.30
CA ILE A 131 3.50 4.69 -13.56
C ILE A 131 3.08 5.73 -14.60
N ALA A 132 3.74 5.70 -15.76
CA ALA A 132 3.42 6.59 -16.88
C ALA A 132 3.30 5.81 -18.19
N ARG A 133 2.46 6.28 -19.09
CA ARG A 133 2.45 5.76 -20.48
C ARG A 133 3.73 6.20 -21.17
N CYS A 134 4.34 5.30 -21.92
CA CYS A 134 5.53 5.64 -22.71
C CYS A 134 5.20 6.59 -23.86
N SER A 135 6.12 7.49 -24.17
CA SER A 135 6.13 8.18 -25.44
C SER A 135 6.42 7.16 -26.58
N ARG A 136 6.18 7.58 -27.84
CA ARG A 136 6.45 6.71 -28.99
C ARG A 136 7.92 6.24 -29.06
N HIS A 137 8.84 7.09 -28.63
CA HIS A 137 10.28 6.80 -28.56
C HIS A 137 10.76 7.02 -27.12
N PRO A 138 10.56 6.03 -26.24
CA PRO A 138 10.98 6.16 -24.85
C PRO A 138 12.49 6.10 -24.72
N THR A 139 13.02 6.79 -23.72
CA THR A 139 14.43 6.78 -23.36
C THR A 139 14.65 6.06 -22.04
N ALA A 140 15.82 5.47 -21.86
CA ALA A 140 16.22 4.91 -20.58
C ALA A 140 16.29 6.01 -19.51
N MET A 141 15.78 5.67 -18.32
CA MET A 141 15.85 6.52 -17.13
C MET A 141 16.34 5.67 -15.95
N PRO A 142 17.10 6.24 -15.02
CA PRO A 142 17.57 5.52 -13.84
C PRO A 142 16.40 4.89 -13.07
N HIS A 143 16.61 3.69 -12.57
CA HIS A 143 15.65 2.95 -11.73
C HIS A 143 14.26 2.72 -12.36
N ARG A 144 14.12 2.85 -13.69
CA ARG A 144 12.87 2.58 -14.40
C ARG A 144 13.00 1.38 -15.32
N TYR A 145 11.89 0.67 -15.42
CA TYR A 145 11.69 -0.43 -16.34
C TYR A 145 10.43 -0.22 -17.17
N PHE A 146 10.23 -1.04 -18.16
CA PHE A 146 9.11 -0.95 -19.09
C PHE A 146 8.27 -2.21 -18.98
N GLN A 147 6.96 -2.04 -18.98
CA GLN A 147 6.02 -3.15 -18.92
C GLN A 147 4.90 -2.94 -19.94
N ARG A 148 4.50 -4.00 -20.63
CA ARG A 148 3.37 -3.93 -21.56
C ARG A 148 2.09 -3.59 -20.80
N ALA A 149 1.36 -2.58 -21.25
CA ALA A 149 0.04 -2.30 -20.71
C ALA A 149 -0.90 -3.47 -21.04
N VAL A 150 -1.58 -3.99 -20.03
CA VAL A 150 -2.64 -4.98 -20.23
C VAL A 150 -3.81 -4.26 -20.90
N ALA A 151 -4.27 -4.78 -22.02
CA ALA A 151 -5.38 -4.22 -22.77
C ALA A 151 -6.71 -4.68 -22.16
N GLY A 152 -7.75 -3.84 -22.23
CA GLY A 152 -9.10 -4.20 -21.77
C GLY A 152 -9.52 -3.53 -20.48
N GLU A 153 -10.72 -3.84 -20.04
CA GLU A 153 -11.29 -3.42 -18.74
C GLU A 153 -10.92 -4.46 -17.65
N GLY A 154 -9.63 -4.81 -17.57
CA GLY A 154 -9.16 -5.80 -16.62
C GLY A 154 -9.51 -5.41 -15.18
N ILE A 155 -9.99 -6.40 -14.41
CA ILE A 155 -10.25 -6.21 -12.99
C ILE A 155 -8.92 -6.23 -12.25
N SER A 156 -8.65 -5.18 -11.47
CA SER A 156 -7.50 -5.16 -10.57
C SER A 156 -7.86 -5.86 -9.26
N ILE A 157 -7.27 -7.03 -9.04
CA ILE A 157 -7.40 -7.78 -7.80
C ILE A 157 -6.11 -7.62 -7.01
N SER A 158 -6.21 -7.15 -5.77
CA SER A 158 -5.13 -7.25 -4.81
C SER A 158 -5.45 -8.38 -3.83
N ALA A 159 -4.55 -9.31 -3.71
CA ALA A 159 -4.63 -10.36 -2.69
C ALA A 159 -3.65 -10.03 -1.57
N MET A 160 -4.15 -9.96 -0.33
CA MET A 160 -3.31 -9.90 0.85
C MET A 160 -3.08 -11.32 1.35
N GLY A 161 -1.82 -11.69 1.49
CA GLY A 161 -1.40 -12.95 2.09
C GLY A 161 -0.87 -12.73 3.49
N ILE A 162 -1.18 -13.65 4.39
CA ILE A 162 -0.46 -13.86 5.62
C ILE A 162 0.29 -15.18 5.51
N THR A 163 1.60 -15.17 5.67
CA THR A 163 2.44 -16.34 5.37
C THR A 163 3.58 -16.53 6.36
N SER A 164 3.88 -17.78 6.63
CA SER A 164 5.03 -18.26 7.38
C SER A 164 5.48 -19.59 6.79
N ASP A 165 6.51 -20.22 7.36
CA ASP A 165 6.93 -21.58 7.05
C ASP A 165 5.94 -22.66 7.52
N LYS A 166 4.92 -22.28 8.30
CA LYS A 166 3.90 -23.21 8.83
C LYS A 166 2.58 -23.16 8.10
N GLY A 167 2.23 -22.02 7.51
CA GLY A 167 0.96 -21.88 6.81
C GLY A 167 0.83 -20.55 6.10
N ALA A 168 -0.17 -20.47 5.22
CA ALA A 168 -0.55 -19.24 4.54
C ALA A 168 -2.07 -19.16 4.36
N ALA A 169 -2.60 -17.95 4.44
CA ALA A 169 -3.98 -17.63 4.07
C ALA A 169 -4.01 -16.36 3.21
N PHE A 170 -5.04 -16.25 2.38
CA PHE A 170 -5.19 -15.14 1.46
C PHE A 170 -6.58 -14.55 1.54
N ALA A 171 -6.65 -13.24 1.37
CA ALA A 171 -7.90 -12.48 1.27
C ALA A 171 -7.84 -11.57 0.05
N PHE A 172 -8.96 -11.34 -0.60
CA PHE A 172 -9.03 -10.65 -1.88
C PHE A 172 -9.79 -9.34 -1.77
N SER A 173 -9.30 -8.36 -2.51
CA SER A 173 -9.93 -7.05 -2.69
C SER A 173 -9.89 -6.63 -4.15
N ARG A 174 -10.85 -5.80 -4.56
CA ARG A 174 -10.84 -5.12 -5.85
C ARG A 174 -10.35 -3.69 -5.65
N GLN A 175 -9.39 -3.29 -6.48
CA GLN A 175 -8.84 -1.93 -6.46
C GLN A 175 -9.34 -1.11 -7.64
N TRP A 176 -9.31 0.22 -7.50
CA TRP A 176 -9.54 1.16 -8.59
C TRP A 176 -8.53 2.31 -8.57
N VAL A 177 -8.40 2.96 -9.72
CA VAL A 177 -7.55 4.13 -9.89
C VAL A 177 -8.35 5.42 -9.73
N ASN A 178 -7.69 6.47 -9.24
CA ASN A 178 -8.15 7.86 -9.24
C ASN A 178 -7.19 8.70 -10.09
N PRO A 179 -7.37 8.74 -11.44
CA PRO A 179 -6.45 9.40 -12.34
C PRO A 179 -6.32 10.89 -12.07
N ALA A 180 -5.08 11.41 -12.17
CA ALA A 180 -4.79 12.84 -12.15
C ALA A 180 -3.85 13.21 -13.31
N PRO A 181 -3.67 14.49 -13.64
CA PRO A 181 -2.73 14.90 -14.68
C PRO A 181 -1.35 14.31 -14.45
N ARG A 182 -0.78 13.61 -15.45
CA ARG A 182 0.50 12.89 -15.41
C ARG A 182 0.58 11.72 -14.42
N ARG A 183 -0.53 11.35 -13.75
CA ARG A 183 -0.64 10.24 -12.80
C ARG A 183 -1.85 9.36 -13.14
N PRO A 184 -1.88 8.73 -14.33
CA PRO A 184 -3.07 8.02 -14.84
C PRO A 184 -3.42 6.75 -14.05
N TYR A 185 -2.49 6.24 -13.25
CA TYR A 185 -2.63 5.00 -12.48
C TYR A 185 -2.57 5.25 -10.97
N ARG A 186 -2.76 6.50 -10.53
CA ARG A 186 -2.79 6.85 -9.10
C ARG A 186 -3.84 6.01 -8.38
N TYR A 187 -3.45 5.38 -7.26
CA TYR A 187 -4.35 4.58 -6.44
C TYR A 187 -5.56 5.39 -6.01
N GLY A 188 -6.75 4.82 -6.17
CA GLY A 188 -8.01 5.46 -5.80
C GLY A 188 -8.61 4.88 -4.53
N GLY A 189 -8.51 3.56 -4.38
CA GLY A 189 -9.07 2.85 -3.25
C GLY A 189 -9.23 1.36 -3.53
N ALA A 190 -9.78 0.66 -2.55
CA ALA A 190 -10.09 -0.76 -2.63
C ALA A 190 -11.41 -1.09 -1.93
N VAL A 191 -11.98 -2.22 -2.26
CA VAL A 191 -13.08 -2.85 -1.53
C VAL A 191 -12.73 -4.30 -1.25
N GLY A 192 -12.89 -4.70 0.00
CA GLY A 192 -12.65 -6.08 0.46
C GLY A 192 -13.87 -6.97 0.35
N ASN A 193 -13.69 -8.23 0.76
CA ASN A 193 -14.74 -9.24 0.83
C ASN A 193 -15.48 -9.45 -0.51
N ILE A 194 -14.70 -9.44 -1.61
CA ILE A 194 -15.22 -9.66 -2.96
C ILE A 194 -15.41 -11.16 -3.23
N GLU A 195 -16.42 -11.48 -4.00
CA GLU A 195 -16.59 -12.84 -4.56
C GLU A 195 -15.70 -13.01 -5.79
N ILE A 196 -14.94 -14.10 -5.82
CA ILE A 196 -14.10 -14.52 -6.94
C ILE A 196 -14.57 -15.88 -7.44
N ASP A 197 -14.57 -16.06 -8.75
CA ASP A 197 -14.83 -17.37 -9.35
C ASP A 197 -13.87 -18.42 -8.79
N THR A 198 -14.39 -19.61 -8.43
CA THR A 198 -13.64 -20.65 -7.73
C THR A 198 -12.39 -21.11 -8.51
N ASP A 199 -12.49 -21.23 -9.85
CA ASP A 199 -11.36 -21.65 -10.66
C ASP A 199 -10.28 -20.55 -10.75
N LEU A 200 -10.71 -19.28 -10.77
CA LEU A 200 -9.79 -18.14 -10.70
C LEU A 200 -9.13 -18.07 -9.33
N GLU A 201 -9.90 -18.20 -8.26
CA GLU A 201 -9.37 -18.19 -6.89
C GLU A 201 -8.30 -19.27 -6.69
N ALA A 202 -8.56 -20.50 -7.12
CA ALA A 202 -7.61 -21.61 -7.03
C ALA A 202 -6.29 -21.26 -7.75
N ARG A 203 -6.33 -20.70 -8.96
CA ARG A 203 -5.14 -20.31 -9.73
C ARG A 203 -4.38 -19.17 -9.05
N LEU A 204 -5.07 -18.20 -8.46
CA LEU A 204 -4.45 -17.11 -7.70
C LEU A 204 -3.74 -17.68 -6.47
N VAL A 205 -4.41 -18.55 -5.70
CA VAL A 205 -3.86 -19.17 -4.49
C VAL A 205 -2.63 -20.02 -4.82
N ASP A 206 -2.69 -20.88 -5.85
CA ASP A 206 -1.55 -21.70 -6.27
C ASP A 206 -0.34 -20.83 -6.65
N THR A 207 -0.58 -19.74 -7.39
CA THR A 207 0.46 -18.78 -7.77
C THR A 207 1.09 -18.12 -6.54
N MET A 208 0.26 -17.66 -5.60
CA MET A 208 0.72 -16.98 -4.40
C MET A 208 1.49 -17.92 -3.46
N LEU A 209 1.03 -19.14 -3.25
CA LEU A 209 1.75 -20.16 -2.47
C LEU A 209 3.13 -20.45 -3.04
N ALA A 210 3.23 -20.62 -4.37
CA ALA A 210 4.50 -20.84 -5.04
C ALA A 210 5.46 -19.65 -4.87
N LEU A 211 4.94 -18.42 -4.92
CA LEU A 211 5.73 -17.20 -4.72
C LEU A 211 6.13 -17.00 -3.25
N CYS A 212 5.27 -17.32 -2.29
CA CYS A 212 5.60 -17.27 -0.87
C CYS A 212 6.82 -18.14 -0.57
N ASP A 213 6.86 -19.37 -1.11
CA ASP A 213 8.00 -20.25 -0.93
C ASP A 213 9.25 -19.75 -1.69
N ALA A 214 9.13 -19.41 -2.98
CA ALA A 214 10.26 -19.01 -3.81
C ALA A 214 10.94 -17.72 -3.34
N LEU A 215 10.17 -16.74 -2.83
CA LEU A 215 10.66 -15.44 -2.35
C LEU A 215 10.92 -15.43 -0.84
N LYS A 216 10.53 -16.48 -0.10
CA LYS A 216 10.61 -16.55 1.37
C LYS A 216 9.87 -15.39 2.03
N LEU A 217 8.63 -15.18 1.60
CA LEU A 217 7.77 -14.17 2.17
C LEU A 217 7.35 -14.54 3.59
N THR A 218 7.26 -13.56 4.48
CA THR A 218 6.88 -13.76 5.88
C THR A 218 6.03 -12.60 6.38
N GLY A 219 4.94 -12.91 7.07
CA GLY A 219 3.99 -11.94 7.59
C GLY A 219 3.00 -11.47 6.52
N LEU A 220 2.47 -10.27 6.66
CA LEU A 220 1.56 -9.65 5.70
C LEU A 220 2.31 -9.24 4.43
N VAL A 221 1.78 -9.66 3.30
CA VAL A 221 2.31 -9.37 1.96
C VAL A 221 1.14 -9.11 1.01
N SER A 222 1.35 -8.38 -0.07
CA SER A 222 0.31 -8.14 -1.08
C SER A 222 0.78 -8.53 -2.47
N PHE A 223 -0.15 -9.08 -3.27
CA PHE A 223 0.06 -9.46 -4.65
C PHE A 223 -0.97 -8.72 -5.51
N ASP A 224 -0.50 -7.99 -6.50
CA ASP A 224 -1.37 -7.24 -7.39
C ASP A 224 -1.49 -7.95 -8.73
N PHE A 225 -2.73 -8.30 -9.10
CA PHE A 225 -3.07 -8.97 -10.34
C PHE A 225 -3.96 -8.10 -11.22
N LEU A 226 -3.78 -8.22 -12.53
CA LEU A 226 -4.74 -7.78 -13.52
C LEU A 226 -5.37 -9.02 -14.17
N VAL A 227 -6.70 -9.10 -14.10
CA VAL A 227 -7.45 -10.22 -14.69
C VAL A 227 -8.11 -9.75 -15.97
N ASP A 228 -7.68 -10.29 -17.11
CA ASP A 228 -8.23 -10.00 -18.42
C ASP A 228 -8.72 -11.31 -19.07
N GLY A 229 -9.98 -11.34 -19.50
CA GLY A 229 -10.58 -12.55 -20.08
C GLY A 229 -10.54 -13.79 -19.16
N GLY A 230 -10.50 -13.59 -17.85
CA GLY A 230 -10.38 -14.66 -16.85
C GLY A 230 -8.94 -15.14 -16.59
N GLU A 231 -7.94 -14.57 -17.28
CA GLU A 231 -6.53 -14.90 -17.07
C GLU A 231 -5.87 -13.89 -16.11
N PRO A 232 -5.39 -14.33 -14.93
CA PRO A 232 -4.69 -13.46 -14.00
C PRO A 232 -3.23 -13.27 -14.44
N MET A 233 -2.79 -12.02 -14.51
CA MET A 233 -1.40 -11.63 -14.72
C MET A 233 -0.89 -10.92 -13.48
N LEU A 234 0.18 -11.43 -12.86
CA LEU A 234 0.83 -10.78 -11.73
C LEU A 234 1.59 -9.54 -12.19
N VAL A 235 1.34 -8.40 -11.58
CA VAL A 235 1.98 -7.13 -11.92
C VAL A 235 2.89 -6.58 -10.83
N ASP A 236 2.70 -7.01 -9.57
CA ASP A 236 3.52 -6.57 -8.44
C ASP A 236 3.43 -7.52 -7.24
N VAL A 237 4.49 -7.54 -6.42
CA VAL A 237 4.55 -8.23 -5.12
C VAL A 237 5.10 -7.24 -4.09
N ASN A 238 4.29 -6.92 -3.09
CA ASN A 238 4.65 -6.02 -2.02
C ASN A 238 4.92 -6.81 -0.72
N PRO A 239 6.17 -7.00 -0.30
CA PRO A 239 6.55 -7.85 0.84
C PRO A 239 6.38 -7.11 2.20
N ARG A 240 5.20 -6.56 2.43
CA ARG A 240 4.84 -5.76 3.60
C ARG A 240 3.32 -5.61 3.72
N PRO A 241 2.78 -5.12 4.88
CA PRO A 241 1.40 -4.67 4.97
C PRO A 241 1.07 -3.61 3.91
N GLY A 242 -0.01 -3.79 3.18
CA GLY A 242 -0.45 -2.90 2.10
C GLY A 242 -1.67 -2.06 2.48
N ALA A 243 -2.03 -1.10 1.63
CA ALA A 243 -3.22 -0.26 1.83
C ALA A 243 -4.54 -1.04 1.88
N THR A 244 -4.57 -2.27 1.35
CA THR A 244 -5.75 -3.14 1.41
C THR A 244 -5.97 -3.76 2.80
N LEU A 245 -5.07 -3.55 3.76
CA LEU A 245 -5.30 -3.91 5.16
C LEU A 245 -6.55 -3.22 5.72
N ASP A 246 -6.79 -1.96 5.34
CA ASP A 246 -7.95 -1.18 5.76
C ASP A 246 -9.31 -1.78 5.36
N VAL A 247 -9.32 -2.64 4.34
CA VAL A 247 -10.54 -3.27 3.82
C VAL A 247 -10.62 -4.77 4.04
N LEU A 248 -9.55 -5.39 4.57
CA LEU A 248 -9.44 -6.83 4.78
C LEU A 248 -9.28 -7.22 6.25
N ASP A 249 -8.76 -6.34 7.11
CA ASP A 249 -8.68 -6.61 8.54
C ASP A 249 -10.04 -6.38 9.21
N ASP A 250 -10.23 -6.97 10.37
CA ASP A 250 -11.41 -6.74 11.20
C ASP A 250 -11.13 -5.66 12.28
N ALA A 251 -12.19 -5.23 12.96
CA ALA A 251 -12.08 -4.23 14.01
C ALA A 251 -11.20 -4.65 15.21
N LYS A 252 -10.80 -5.93 15.28
CA LYS A 252 -9.91 -6.44 16.32
C LYS A 252 -8.44 -6.42 15.90
N GLY A 253 -8.13 -6.10 14.64
CA GLY A 253 -6.77 -6.17 14.07
C GLY A 253 -6.26 -7.61 13.96
N THR A 254 -7.13 -8.54 13.56
CA THR A 254 -6.79 -9.98 13.55
C THR A 254 -5.72 -10.30 12.52
N LEU A 255 -5.75 -9.70 11.32
CA LEU A 255 -4.68 -9.86 10.32
C LEU A 255 -3.34 -9.32 10.83
N PHE A 256 -3.35 -8.17 11.52
CA PHE A 256 -2.13 -7.63 12.09
C PHE A 256 -1.57 -8.50 13.22
N LYS A 257 -2.43 -9.10 14.05
CA LYS A 257 -2.00 -10.09 15.07
C LYS A 257 -1.43 -11.35 14.43
N ALA A 258 -2.05 -11.84 13.34
CA ALA A 258 -1.54 -12.96 12.56
C ALA A 258 -0.16 -12.63 11.93
N HIS A 259 0.07 -11.37 11.50
CA HIS A 259 1.39 -10.92 11.08
C HIS A 259 2.45 -11.07 12.19
N LEU A 260 2.12 -10.64 13.40
CA LEU A 260 3.04 -10.78 14.53
C LEU A 260 3.30 -12.25 14.88
N ALA A 261 2.29 -13.12 14.83
CA ALA A 261 2.45 -14.56 15.03
C ALA A 261 3.37 -15.17 13.94
N ALA A 262 3.13 -14.84 12.66
CA ALA A 262 3.94 -15.34 11.55
C ALA A 262 5.43 -14.97 11.70
N VAL A 263 5.74 -13.71 12.03
CA VAL A 263 7.14 -13.26 12.22
C VAL A 263 7.77 -13.79 13.50
N ALA A 264 6.96 -14.19 14.48
CA ALA A 264 7.43 -14.91 15.68
C ALA A 264 7.68 -16.41 15.41
N GLY A 265 7.40 -16.90 14.18
CA GLY A 265 7.54 -18.31 13.83
C GLY A 265 6.38 -19.18 14.33
N GLU A 266 5.23 -18.58 14.65
CA GLU A 266 3.99 -19.26 15.00
C GLU A 266 3.13 -19.49 13.74
N ASP A 267 2.10 -20.34 13.84
CA ASP A 267 1.17 -20.53 12.73
C ASP A 267 0.14 -19.38 12.69
N PRO A 268 0.15 -18.52 11.66
CA PRO A 268 -0.81 -17.43 11.58
C PRO A 268 -2.25 -17.91 11.42
N ILE A 269 -2.46 -19.14 10.94
CA ILE A 269 -3.80 -19.72 10.73
C ILE A 269 -4.51 -19.91 12.07
N ASP A 270 -3.81 -20.27 13.14
CA ASP A 270 -4.39 -20.40 14.48
C ASP A 270 -5.03 -19.08 14.93
N VAL A 271 -4.38 -17.93 14.66
CA VAL A 271 -4.92 -16.60 14.99
C VAL A 271 -6.17 -16.28 14.17
N LEU A 272 -6.18 -16.65 12.88
CA LEU A 272 -7.33 -16.39 11.99
C LEU A 272 -8.54 -17.25 12.37
N GLN A 273 -8.33 -18.50 12.78
CA GLN A 273 -9.41 -19.42 13.20
C GLN A 273 -10.11 -18.96 14.48
N ASP A 274 -9.46 -18.16 15.33
CA ASP A 274 -10.03 -17.61 16.56
C ASP A 274 -11.07 -16.49 16.32
N GLY A 275 -11.48 -16.28 15.05
CA GLY A 275 -12.64 -15.44 14.73
C GLY A 275 -12.35 -14.23 13.87
N TRP A 276 -11.44 -14.37 12.89
CA TRP A 276 -11.33 -13.36 11.82
C TRP A 276 -12.65 -13.29 11.04
N ALA A 277 -13.28 -12.13 11.09
CA ALA A 277 -14.56 -11.88 10.44
C ALA A 277 -14.58 -10.44 9.88
N PRO A 278 -13.97 -10.21 8.73
CA PRO A 278 -13.96 -8.88 8.14
C PRO A 278 -15.36 -8.48 7.68
N ALA A 279 -15.70 -7.22 7.92
CA ALA A 279 -16.88 -6.60 7.31
C ALA A 279 -16.61 -6.33 5.82
N THR A 280 -17.67 -6.05 5.06
CA THR A 280 -17.53 -5.59 3.68
C THR A 280 -17.25 -4.09 3.70
N VAL A 281 -15.98 -3.73 3.54
CA VAL A 281 -15.45 -2.37 3.68
C VAL A 281 -14.83 -1.91 2.37
N ALA A 282 -15.09 -0.65 2.01
CA ALA A 282 -14.35 0.09 0.99
C ALA A 282 -13.55 1.21 1.67
N ALA A 283 -12.31 1.42 1.22
CA ALA A 283 -11.47 2.54 1.63
C ALA A 283 -10.91 3.25 0.40
N ALA A 284 -10.86 4.57 0.42
CA ALA A 284 -10.38 5.37 -0.70
C ALA A 284 -9.65 6.62 -0.24
N TYR A 285 -8.62 7.00 -0.98
CA TYR A 285 -7.87 8.23 -0.72
C TYR A 285 -8.56 9.45 -1.31
N LEU A 286 -8.81 10.43 -0.46
CA LEU A 286 -9.13 11.78 -0.88
C LEU A 286 -7.82 12.50 -1.21
N TYR A 287 -7.77 13.15 -2.37
CA TYR A 287 -6.63 13.93 -2.80
C TYR A 287 -6.97 15.41 -2.87
N ALA A 288 -6.00 16.28 -2.64
CA ALA A 288 -6.15 17.74 -2.76
C ALA A 288 -6.21 18.16 -4.26
N ASP A 289 -7.19 17.64 -5.01
CA ASP A 289 -7.28 17.85 -6.47
C ASP A 289 -7.88 19.21 -6.88
N ARG A 290 -8.49 19.96 -5.93
CA ARG A 290 -8.98 21.32 -6.20
C ARG A 290 -7.90 22.40 -6.00
N GLY A 291 -6.73 22.04 -5.51
CA GLY A 291 -5.62 22.93 -5.21
C GLY A 291 -5.01 22.65 -3.85
N THR A 292 -3.94 23.38 -3.51
CA THR A 292 -3.34 23.33 -2.18
C THR A 292 -4.40 23.70 -1.13
N LEU A 293 -4.49 22.90 -0.07
CA LEU A 293 -5.44 23.07 1.02
C LEU A 293 -4.71 23.38 2.31
N THR A 294 -5.07 24.46 2.98
CA THR A 294 -4.78 24.62 4.42
C THR A 294 -5.93 23.98 5.18
N VAL A 295 -5.65 22.93 5.93
CA VAL A 295 -6.67 22.11 6.60
C VAL A 295 -7.45 22.95 7.60
N PRO A 296 -8.77 23.14 7.41
CA PRO A 296 -9.58 23.92 8.35
C PRO A 296 -9.83 23.17 9.66
N ALA A 297 -10.20 23.90 10.71
CA ALA A 297 -10.62 23.32 11.97
C ALA A 297 -12.08 22.81 11.84
N ILE A 298 -12.24 21.55 11.45
CA ILE A 298 -13.55 20.90 11.31
C ILE A 298 -13.74 19.77 12.31
N ALA A 299 -15.00 19.40 12.55
CA ALA A 299 -15.35 18.12 13.17
C ALA A 299 -15.26 17.03 12.09
N TRP A 300 -14.22 16.22 12.15
CA TRP A 300 -14.05 15.12 11.21
C TRP A 300 -15.16 14.08 11.38
N PRO A 301 -15.72 13.55 10.29
CA PRO A 301 -16.64 12.42 10.37
C PRO A 301 -15.94 11.16 10.89
N ASP A 302 -16.67 10.31 11.60
CA ASP A 302 -16.14 9.06 12.17
C ASP A 302 -15.62 8.05 11.13
N TRP A 303 -16.03 8.22 9.88
CA TRP A 303 -15.60 7.40 8.74
C TRP A 303 -14.38 7.98 7.98
N ALA A 304 -13.77 9.05 8.49
CA ALA A 304 -12.53 9.61 7.95
C ALA A 304 -11.34 9.16 8.79
N ALA A 305 -10.29 8.69 8.12
CA ALA A 305 -9.00 8.31 8.68
C ALA A 305 -7.85 9.10 8.05
N ASP A 306 -6.63 8.94 8.56
CA ASP A 306 -5.45 9.70 8.13
C ASP A 306 -5.70 11.21 8.19
N ARG A 307 -6.29 11.66 9.29
CA ARG A 307 -6.80 13.02 9.47
C ARG A 307 -5.67 14.01 9.75
N PRO A 308 -5.32 14.92 8.82
CA PRO A 308 -4.29 15.91 9.07
C PRO A 308 -4.73 16.91 10.14
N ALA A 309 -3.75 17.45 10.87
CA ALA A 309 -4.02 18.45 11.90
C ALA A 309 -4.53 19.77 11.28
N PRO A 310 -5.39 20.53 11.98
CA PRO A 310 -5.80 21.88 11.55
C PRO A 310 -4.57 22.77 11.30
N GLY A 311 -4.59 23.51 10.19
CA GLY A 311 -3.48 24.37 9.75
C GLY A 311 -2.37 23.64 8.97
N ALA A 312 -2.42 22.31 8.84
CA ALA A 312 -1.50 21.60 7.94
C ALA A 312 -1.75 22.01 6.49
N VAL A 313 -0.67 22.18 5.73
CA VAL A 313 -0.74 22.52 4.31
C VAL A 313 -0.55 21.27 3.48
N ILE A 314 -1.59 20.91 2.72
CA ILE A 314 -1.59 19.74 1.83
C ILE A 314 -1.44 20.24 0.39
N GLU A 315 -0.37 19.82 -0.24
CA GLU A 315 -0.03 20.23 -1.60
C GLU A 315 -1.01 19.66 -2.64
N HIS A 316 -1.18 20.41 -3.73
CA HIS A 316 -2.03 20.01 -4.85
C HIS A 316 -1.67 18.60 -5.37
N HIS A 317 -2.67 17.73 -5.55
CA HIS A 317 -2.56 16.34 -6.01
C HIS A 317 -1.88 15.36 -5.01
N THR A 318 -1.67 15.74 -3.76
CA THR A 318 -1.18 14.82 -2.74
C THR A 318 -2.34 14.20 -1.93
N PRO A 319 -2.14 13.05 -1.27
CA PRO A 319 -3.15 12.47 -0.38
C PRO A 319 -3.49 13.44 0.75
N LEU A 320 -4.79 13.50 1.10
CA LEU A 320 -5.31 14.41 2.12
C LEU A 320 -5.86 13.64 3.33
N ALA A 321 -6.70 12.64 3.07
CA ALA A 321 -7.30 11.78 4.09
C ALA A 321 -7.78 10.47 3.44
N THR A 322 -8.08 9.48 4.26
CA THR A 322 -8.74 8.24 3.84
C THR A 322 -10.21 8.26 4.24
N VAL A 323 -11.06 7.80 3.34
CA VAL A 323 -12.50 7.62 3.55
C VAL A 323 -12.80 6.13 3.63
N ILE A 324 -13.52 5.72 4.68
CA ILE A 324 -13.91 4.34 4.92
C ILE A 324 -15.42 4.21 4.84
N ALA A 325 -15.93 3.15 4.23
CA ALA A 325 -17.35 2.86 4.12
C ALA A 325 -17.63 1.38 4.28
N GLU A 326 -18.55 1.02 5.16
CA GLU A 326 -19.03 -0.35 5.36
C GLU A 326 -20.45 -0.46 4.81
N ALA A 327 -20.73 -1.56 4.10
CA ALA A 327 -22.07 -1.89 3.59
C ALA A 327 -22.27 -3.39 3.45
N ALA A 328 -23.47 -3.80 3.04
CA ALA A 328 -23.83 -5.22 2.92
C ALA A 328 -23.17 -5.91 1.70
N THR A 329 -22.80 -5.16 0.68
CA THR A 329 -22.13 -5.71 -0.52
C THR A 329 -20.95 -4.83 -0.94
N PRO A 330 -19.96 -5.38 -1.66
CA PRO A 330 -18.82 -4.61 -2.16
C PRO A 330 -19.23 -3.40 -3.02
N GLU A 331 -20.23 -3.55 -3.87
CA GLU A 331 -20.73 -2.48 -4.73
C GLU A 331 -21.36 -1.35 -3.91
N ALA A 332 -22.13 -1.70 -2.87
CA ALA A 332 -22.74 -0.71 -1.97
C ALA A 332 -21.68 0.00 -1.12
N ALA A 333 -20.66 -0.72 -0.64
CA ALA A 333 -19.55 -0.14 0.10
C ALA A 333 -18.74 0.83 -0.77
N GLU A 334 -18.41 0.45 -2.01
CA GLU A 334 -17.73 1.32 -2.97
C GLU A 334 -18.56 2.58 -3.29
N ALA A 335 -19.86 2.42 -3.55
CA ALA A 335 -20.74 3.55 -3.85
C ALA A 335 -20.81 4.54 -2.68
N LEU A 336 -21.00 4.04 -1.46
CA LEU A 336 -21.01 4.86 -0.24
C LEU A 336 -19.66 5.55 -0.02
N CYS A 337 -18.54 4.85 -0.27
CA CYS A 337 -17.21 5.42 -0.16
C CYS A 337 -17.02 6.61 -1.12
N ARG A 338 -17.46 6.48 -2.38
CA ARG A 338 -17.42 7.56 -3.38
C ARG A 338 -18.30 8.75 -3.01
N GLU A 339 -19.48 8.52 -2.41
CA GLU A 339 -20.33 9.56 -1.85
C GLU A 339 -19.63 10.32 -0.71
N ARG A 340 -19.04 9.58 0.24
CA ARG A 340 -18.30 10.14 1.37
C ARG A 340 -17.07 10.94 0.93
N LEU A 341 -16.34 10.49 -0.11
CA LEU A 341 -15.24 11.27 -0.72
C LEU A 341 -15.73 12.65 -1.17
N SER A 342 -16.84 12.68 -1.90
CA SER A 342 -17.40 13.93 -2.39
C SER A 342 -17.88 14.85 -1.25
N ALA A 343 -18.49 14.27 -0.22
CA ALA A 343 -18.96 15.01 0.95
C ALA A 343 -17.80 15.62 1.76
N LEU A 344 -16.75 14.83 2.02
CA LEU A 344 -15.57 15.29 2.75
C LEU A 344 -14.81 16.37 1.99
N GLU A 345 -14.64 16.19 0.67
CA GLU A 345 -14.01 17.20 -0.19
C GLU A 345 -14.78 18.54 -0.12
N GLN A 346 -16.11 18.51 -0.24
CA GLN A 346 -16.92 19.71 -0.13
C GLN A 346 -16.78 20.37 1.24
N MET A 347 -16.84 19.59 2.32
CA MET A 347 -16.71 20.10 3.69
C MET A 347 -15.38 20.84 3.88
N LEU A 348 -14.28 20.27 3.45
CA LEU A 348 -12.93 20.83 3.64
C LEU A 348 -12.73 22.13 2.86
N TYR A 349 -13.08 22.13 1.57
CA TYR A 349 -12.87 23.32 0.72
C TYR A 349 -13.89 24.44 0.97
N GLN A 350 -15.12 24.13 1.43
CA GLN A 350 -16.07 25.17 1.85
C GLN A 350 -15.64 25.85 3.15
N SER A 351 -15.14 25.10 4.11
CA SER A 351 -14.66 25.64 5.39
C SER A 351 -13.43 26.51 5.20
N GLN A 352 -12.47 26.12 4.35
CA GLN A 352 -11.34 26.96 4.00
C GLN A 352 -11.76 28.31 3.43
N ASN A 353 -12.70 28.31 2.46
CA ASN A 353 -13.18 29.56 1.84
C ASN A 353 -13.85 30.50 2.85
N LEU A 354 -14.50 29.98 3.90
CA LEU A 354 -15.10 30.77 4.95
C LEU A 354 -14.06 31.38 5.89
N GLU A 355 -12.98 30.66 6.21
CA GLU A 355 -11.87 31.14 7.01
C GLU A 355 -11.09 32.25 6.27
N ASP A 356 -10.80 32.04 4.98
CA ASP A 356 -10.11 33.03 4.12
C ASP A 356 -10.93 34.32 3.96
N ALA A 357 -12.27 34.20 3.91
CA ALA A 357 -13.16 35.38 3.82
C ALA A 357 -13.31 36.14 5.15
N SER A 358 -12.89 35.55 6.28
CA SER A 358 -13.01 36.09 7.61
C SER A 358 -11.69 36.70 8.14
N SER A 359 -10.60 36.47 7.41
CA SER A 359 -9.22 36.95 7.70
C SER A 359 -8.89 38.22 6.91
#